data_62ca85cb7a6d3ba961fcafd3b75348f8
#
_entry.id   62ca85cb7a6d3ba961fcafd3b75348f8
#
_cell.length_a   1.000
_cell.length_b   1.000
_cell.length_c   1.000
_cell.angle_alpha   90.00
_cell.angle_beta   90.00
_cell.angle_gamma   90.00
#
_symmetry.space_group_name_H-M   'P 1'
#
loop_
_entity.id
_entity.type
_entity.pdbx_description
1 polymer ?
#
loop_
_entity_poly.entity_id
_entity_poly.type
_entity_poly.pdbx_seq_one_letter_code
_entity_poly.pdbx_strand_id
1 'polypeptide(L)' 'MRKPIVIGTSPLTGKIYAGTLLKDQQTWSANRDDVTGMACGAVAEHVMKRGGTVVVTANGKPAFELIVKDVRHG' A
#
# COMPACT_ATOMS: atom_id res chain seq x y z
N MET A 1 10.71 -20.61 -8.88
CA MET A 1 9.64 -19.60 -9.06
C MET A 1 9.59 -18.67 -7.85
N ARG A 2 9.58 -17.38 -8.08
CA ARG A 2 9.47 -16.43 -6.98
C ARG A 2 8.05 -16.41 -6.43
N LYS A 3 7.94 -16.34 -5.11
CA LYS A 3 6.66 -16.04 -4.49
C LYS A 3 6.34 -14.57 -4.72
N PRO A 4 5.09 -14.23 -5.01
CA PRO A 4 4.72 -12.83 -5.19
C PRO A 4 4.91 -12.04 -3.89
N ILE A 5 5.32 -10.78 -4.05
CA ILE A 5 5.37 -9.86 -2.93
C ILE A 5 3.97 -9.33 -2.71
N VAL A 6 3.52 -9.36 -1.47
CA VAL A 6 2.20 -8.88 -1.09
C VAL A 6 2.38 -7.68 -0.18
N ILE A 7 1.61 -6.63 -0.43
CA ILE A 7 1.57 -5.44 0.41
C ILE A 7 0.20 -5.39 1.07
N GLY A 8 0.19 -5.23 2.38
CA GLY A 8 -1.08 -5.16 3.10
C GLY A 8 -0.94 -4.49 4.44
N THR A 9 -2.07 -4.16 5.04
CA THR A 9 -2.13 -3.52 6.34
C THR A 9 -2.37 -4.57 7.41
N SER A 10 -1.55 -4.54 8.46
CA SER A 10 -1.72 -5.43 9.60
C SER A 10 -2.96 -5.01 10.38
N PRO A 11 -3.91 -5.93 10.64
CA PRO A 11 -5.07 -5.60 11.45
C PRO A 11 -4.73 -5.36 12.93
N LEU A 12 -3.55 -5.80 13.38
CA LEU A 12 -3.15 -5.65 14.76
C LEU A 12 -2.51 -4.31 15.05
N THR A 13 -1.71 -3.81 14.11
CA THR A 13 -0.92 -2.58 14.33
C THR A 13 -1.33 -1.42 13.43
N GLY A 14 -2.06 -1.69 12.35
CA GLY A 14 -2.37 -0.69 11.35
C GLY A 14 -1.21 -0.33 10.44
N LYS A 15 -0.05 -0.95 10.64
CA LYS A 15 1.13 -0.69 9.80
C LYS A 15 1.04 -1.45 8.49
N ILE A 16 1.70 -0.91 7.48
CA ILE A 16 1.76 -1.52 6.15
C ILE A 16 3.02 -2.37 6.05
N TYR A 17 2.85 -3.63 5.69
CA TYR A 17 3.96 -4.57 5.49
C TYR A 17 4.02 -5.00 4.04
N ALA A 18 5.24 -5.28 3.60
CA ALA A 18 5.50 -5.91 2.32
C ALA A 18 6.29 -7.17 2.56
N GLY A 19 5.94 -8.25 1.89
CA GLY A 19 6.65 -9.51 2.03
C GLY A 19 5.89 -10.63 1.36
N THR A 20 6.19 -11.86 1.78
CA THR A 20 5.52 -13.04 1.25
C THR A 20 4.59 -13.61 2.30
N LEU A 21 3.52 -14.24 1.85
CA LEU A 21 2.58 -14.90 2.74
C LEU A 21 2.93 -16.38 2.88
N LEU A 22 2.53 -16.97 4.01
CA LEU A 22 2.59 -18.41 4.21
C LEU A 22 1.55 -19.11 3.32
N LYS A 23 1.54 -20.44 3.35
CA LYS A 23 0.64 -21.23 2.50
C LYS A 23 -0.84 -20.91 2.71
N ASP A 24 -1.22 -20.46 3.91
CA ASP A 24 -2.60 -20.07 4.19
C ASP A 24 -3.00 -18.77 3.49
N GLN A 25 -2.03 -18.05 2.93
CA GLN A 25 -2.21 -16.78 2.23
C GLN A 25 -2.85 -15.68 3.08
N GLN A 26 -2.78 -15.81 4.38
CA GLN A 26 -3.29 -14.83 5.33
C GLN A 26 -2.23 -14.40 6.33
N THR A 27 -1.25 -15.26 6.57
CA THR A 27 -0.20 -15.02 7.56
C THR A 27 1.09 -14.63 6.86
N TRP A 28 1.72 -13.55 7.31
CA TRP A 28 3.00 -13.13 6.78
C TRP A 28 4.08 -14.13 7.14
N SER A 29 4.97 -14.41 6.21
CA SER A 29 6.18 -15.16 6.50
C SER A 29 7.13 -14.30 7.33
N ALA A 30 8.23 -14.89 7.80
CA ALA A 30 9.25 -14.14 8.53
C ALA A 30 9.90 -13.05 7.68
N ASN A 31 9.81 -13.15 6.36
CA ASN A 31 10.40 -12.19 5.43
C ASN A 31 9.39 -11.09 5.10
N ARG A 32 9.06 -10.28 6.08
CA ARG A 32 8.21 -9.12 5.89
C ARG A 32 8.90 -7.90 6.42
N ASP A 33 8.65 -6.78 5.78
CA ASP A 33 9.20 -5.49 6.19
C ASP A 33 8.08 -4.50 6.46
N ASP A 34 8.27 -3.68 7.49
CA ASP A 34 7.40 -2.55 7.75
C ASP A 34 7.75 -1.46 6.74
N VAL A 35 6.87 -1.22 5.80
CA VAL A 35 7.08 -0.24 4.73
C VAL A 35 6.09 0.92 4.83
N THR A 36 5.50 1.13 6.01
CA THR A 36 4.44 2.11 6.20
C THR A 36 4.81 3.48 5.64
N GLY A 37 5.97 4.01 6.07
CA GLY A 37 6.41 5.32 5.60
C GLY A 37 6.74 5.34 4.11
N MET A 38 7.47 4.33 3.64
CA MET A 38 7.84 4.24 2.24
C MET A 38 6.62 4.08 1.34
N ALA A 39 5.67 3.25 1.76
CA ALA A 39 4.46 3.02 0.96
C ALA A 39 3.62 4.28 0.88
N CYS A 40 3.40 4.96 2.01
CA CYS A 40 2.64 6.21 2.02
C CYS A 40 3.33 7.29 1.18
N GLY A 41 4.66 7.40 1.26
CA GLY A 41 5.42 8.34 0.46
C GLY A 41 5.32 8.04 -1.03
N ALA A 42 5.46 6.77 -1.40
CA ALA A 42 5.37 6.37 -2.80
C ALA A 42 3.97 6.63 -3.36
N VAL A 43 2.92 6.31 -2.59
CA VAL A 43 1.55 6.56 -3.01
C VAL A 43 1.30 8.06 -3.16
N ALA A 44 1.81 8.87 -2.22
CA ALA A 44 1.65 10.32 -2.30
C ALA A 44 2.27 10.87 -3.57
N GLU A 45 3.49 10.46 -3.91
CA GLU A 45 4.14 10.88 -5.15
C GLU A 45 3.35 10.43 -6.38
N HIS A 46 2.89 9.18 -6.38
CA HIS A 46 2.11 8.64 -7.49
C HIS A 46 0.85 9.45 -7.72
N VAL A 47 0.11 9.73 -6.64
CA VAL A 47 -1.15 10.47 -6.73
C VAL A 47 -0.91 11.93 -7.14
N MET A 48 0.15 12.56 -6.63
CA MET A 48 0.49 13.92 -7.00
C MET A 48 0.78 14.05 -8.50
N LYS A 49 1.49 13.08 -9.07
CA LYS A 49 1.78 13.06 -10.50
C LYS A 49 0.53 12.89 -11.35
N ARG A 50 -0.56 12.44 -10.75
CA ARG A 50 -1.84 12.23 -11.43
C ARG A 50 -2.83 13.37 -11.15
N GLY A 51 -2.36 14.49 -10.65
CA GLY A 51 -3.23 15.65 -10.39
C GLY A 51 -3.77 15.72 -8.98
N GLY A 52 -3.29 14.88 -8.07
CA GLY A 52 -3.68 14.91 -6.66
C GLY A 52 -4.83 13.99 -6.29
N THR A 53 -5.40 13.28 -7.24
CA THR A 53 -6.53 12.37 -6.97
C THR A 53 -6.42 11.13 -7.85
N VAL A 54 -6.60 9.97 -7.25
CA VAL A 54 -6.60 8.69 -7.96
C VAL A 54 -7.73 7.83 -7.42
N VAL A 55 -8.45 7.16 -8.31
CA VAL A 55 -9.48 6.21 -7.91
C VAL A 55 -8.87 4.81 -7.95
N VAL A 56 -9.02 4.08 -6.85
CA VAL A 56 -8.59 2.69 -6.74
C VAL A 56 -9.80 1.80 -6.96
N THR A 57 -9.69 0.88 -7.91
CA THR A 57 -10.79 -0.04 -8.21
C THR A 57 -10.57 -1.38 -7.53
N ALA A 58 -11.67 -2.03 -7.21
CA ALA A 58 -11.66 -3.40 -6.73
C ALA A 58 -12.77 -4.15 -7.47
N ASN A 59 -12.43 -5.33 -7.99
CA ASN A 59 -13.37 -6.15 -8.76
C ASN A 59 -14.03 -5.37 -9.92
N GLY A 60 -13.25 -4.50 -10.58
CA GLY A 60 -13.72 -3.74 -11.72
C GLY A 60 -14.60 -2.53 -11.38
N LYS A 61 -14.77 -2.23 -10.09
CA LYS A 61 -15.60 -1.11 -9.65
C LYS A 61 -14.79 -0.15 -8.79
N PRO A 62 -15.07 1.16 -8.84
CA PRO A 62 -14.43 2.11 -7.94
C PRO A 62 -14.69 1.73 -6.48
N ALA A 63 -13.63 1.63 -5.70
CA ALA A 63 -13.72 1.28 -4.29
C ALA A 63 -13.24 2.39 -3.38
N PHE A 64 -12.16 3.09 -3.76
CA PHE A 64 -11.57 4.13 -2.95
C PHE A 64 -11.12 5.29 -3.83
N GLU A 65 -11.21 6.49 -3.26
CA GLU A 65 -10.60 7.67 -3.86
C GLU A 65 -9.47 8.12 -2.95
N LEU A 66 -8.27 8.26 -3.53
CA LEU A 66 -7.11 8.75 -2.81
C LEU A 66 -6.88 10.21 -3.19
N ILE A 67 -6.91 11.08 -2.21
CA ILE A 67 -6.68 12.50 -2.39
C ILE A 67 -5.43 12.88 -1.60
N VAL A 68 -4.47 13.52 -2.25
CA VAL A 68 -3.22 13.91 -1.61
C VAL A 68 -3.10 15.43 -1.64
N LYS A 69 -2.87 16.02 -0.49
CA LYS A 69 -2.55 17.44 -0.35
C LYS A 69 -1.11 17.58 0.04
N ASP A 70 -0.38 18.40 -0.69
CA ASP A 70 1.00 18.72 -0.33
C ASP A 70 0.95 19.81 0.76
N VAL A 71 1.42 19.43 1.95
CA VAL A 71 1.44 20.35 3.10
C VAL A 71 2.82 20.96 3.33
N ARG A 72 3.74 20.67 2.42
CA ARG A 72 5.07 21.28 2.49
C ARG A 72 4.99 22.70 1.98
N HIS A 73 5.56 23.59 2.73
CA HIS A 73 5.70 24.97 2.31
C HIS A 73 7.15 25.17 1.92
N GLY A 74 7.37 25.21 0.64
CA GLY A 74 8.70 25.29 0.07
C GLY A 74 9.41 26.57 0.37
#